data_f94acb6e25e1aee7b149d2abd0f628de
#
_entry.id   f94acb6e25e1aee7b149d2abd0f628de
#
_cell.length_a   1.000
_cell.length_b   1.000
_cell.length_c   1.000
_cell.angle_alpha   90.00
_cell.angle_beta   90.00
_cell.angle_gamma   90.00
#
_symmetry.space_group_name_H-M   'P 1'
#
loop_
_entity.id
_entity.type
_entity.pdbx_description
1 polymer ?
#
loop_
_entity_poly.entity_id
_entity_poly.type
_entity_poly.pdbx_seq_one_letter_code
_entity_poly.pdbx_strand_id
1 'polypeptide(L)'
;MMNRIKRLAWLVALVLLMPLAHAPVHAEGGWVTVAVPTQMSGFLFSNMWGSNSVDLDLRAMLHGYDTVYSRSHDDFALDSTVVKTLEVTRERDGDTYTFTLAPGLTYNEGTPITAADYVFSLLLHSSPAVAELGGVNSIYSHVVGWETYAAGTSTTLSGVRLLDAHRFSITVMAEEVPRYYGLAAVRVRPCPIRVIAPEYAVGDGEEGCFLYAAADPTQTPRQLSTALLQETLTSENGYLHQPKVTCGPYQLVAYDATSSLVELKANPAYLGNAEGQKPSIQRVRVIQLLGAEAVAAFERGEVQIVNRLTDGAAIHQARALDGKQASLSSYFRSGYAFLAFACEQAPTSDVHVRRAVAMCVDRNTLCATTLGGYAKPVYGHYGYGQWMTQAGAGQLAAFEDIRYNPEQARRELDLSDYRLNSSGNAYAGMADGIRHKEENGRLVPLELRWAKTPGAVSDALERRLVPVLENLGVRVVVQPVSFAQMLAQYYRQDGGTRTSNLFFLGTNFREPFDPFYTYHTDKAWQGAFNTSGLRDSALMEAALAMRQAEAGDRQSYLERWLAFQTEWHNQLPTAPIYSNYYWDVCAPSIRGYDVAAHGGFGEALLYATCADKELVKRSN
;
A
#
# COMPACT_ATOMS: atom_id res chain seq x y z
N MET A 1 -24.81 49.85 32.04
CA MET A 1 -24.99 48.53 31.36
C MET A 1 -23.91 48.28 30.30
N MET A 2 -23.30 49.28 29.72
CA MET A 2 -22.30 49.19 28.63
C MET A 2 -20.89 48.73 29.06
N ASN A 3 -20.52 48.87 30.34
CA ASN A 3 -19.19 48.47 30.84
C ASN A 3 -19.06 47.01 31.29
N ARG A 4 -20.16 46.26 31.39
CA ARG A 4 -20.12 44.80 31.70
C ARG A 4 -19.97 43.94 30.43
N ILE A 5 -20.43 44.42 29.30
CA ILE A 5 -20.34 43.74 28.00
C ILE A 5 -18.89 43.78 27.45
N LYS A 6 -18.17 44.88 27.68
CA LYS A 6 -16.76 45.00 27.23
C LYS A 6 -15.79 44.12 28.03
N ARG A 7 -16.09 43.78 29.28
CA ARG A 7 -15.25 42.84 30.08
C ARG A 7 -15.50 41.37 29.75
N LEU A 8 -16.69 41.05 29.27
CA LEU A 8 -16.98 39.69 28.83
C LEU A 8 -16.39 39.39 27.44
N ALA A 9 -16.31 40.38 26.55
CA ALA A 9 -15.70 40.26 25.23
C ALA A 9 -14.17 40.02 25.29
N TRP A 10 -13.49 40.58 26.30
CA TRP A 10 -12.04 40.35 26.53
C TRP A 10 -11.74 38.99 27.15
N LEU A 11 -12.64 38.43 27.93
CA LEU A 11 -12.49 37.07 28.49
C LEU A 11 -12.73 35.98 27.43
N VAL A 12 -13.63 36.22 26.45
CA VAL A 12 -13.87 35.26 25.34
C VAL A 12 -12.76 35.35 24.29
N ALA A 13 -12.16 36.52 24.07
CA ALA A 13 -11.03 36.68 23.15
C ALA A 13 -9.71 36.11 23.72
N LEU A 14 -9.57 35.99 25.05
CA LEU A 14 -8.37 35.41 25.69
C LEU A 14 -8.43 33.87 25.71
N VAL A 15 -9.62 33.27 25.60
CA VAL A 15 -9.79 31.80 25.52
C VAL A 15 -9.58 31.28 24.09
N LEU A 16 -9.71 32.14 23.06
CA LEU A 16 -9.52 31.75 21.64
C LEU A 16 -8.07 31.92 21.13
N LEU A 17 -7.14 32.34 21.97
CA LEU A 17 -5.72 32.53 21.65
C LEU A 17 -4.79 31.69 22.57
N MET A 18 -5.31 30.74 23.32
CA MET A 18 -4.44 29.71 23.84
C MET A 18 -4.07 28.80 22.68
N PRO A 19 -2.79 28.70 22.28
CA PRO A 19 -2.35 27.57 21.51
C PRO A 19 -2.77 26.32 22.32
N LEU A 20 -3.40 25.35 21.70
CA LEU A 20 -3.51 24.01 22.23
C LEU A 20 -2.06 23.59 22.52
N ALA A 21 -1.60 23.89 23.71
CA ALA A 21 -0.40 23.29 24.26
C ALA A 21 -0.74 21.79 24.33
N HIS A 22 -0.28 21.05 23.33
CA HIS A 22 -0.16 19.63 23.45
C HIS A 22 0.66 19.45 24.74
N ALA A 23 0.06 18.86 25.76
CA ALA A 23 0.79 18.52 26.96
C ALA A 23 2.04 17.75 26.51
N PRO A 24 3.23 18.10 26.98
CA PRO A 24 4.43 17.40 26.61
C PRO A 24 4.17 15.92 26.93
N VAL A 25 4.21 15.07 25.90
CA VAL A 25 4.19 13.63 26.09
C VAL A 25 5.54 13.30 26.73
N HIS A 26 5.60 13.44 28.05
CA HIS A 26 6.76 12.99 28.79
C HIS A 26 6.90 11.49 28.52
N ALA A 27 8.10 11.03 28.24
CA ALA A 27 8.47 9.63 28.17
C ALA A 27 8.27 8.96 29.54
N GLU A 28 7.00 8.82 29.96
CA GLU A 28 6.63 8.08 31.17
C GLU A 28 6.60 6.60 30.83
N GLY A 29 7.52 5.85 31.42
CA GLY A 29 7.35 4.42 31.57
C GLY A 29 7.93 3.49 30.51
N GLY A 30 9.14 3.74 29.98
CA GLY A 30 9.86 2.71 29.21
C GLY A 30 9.36 2.45 27.78
N TRP A 31 8.73 3.42 27.15
CA TRP A 31 8.28 3.35 25.76
C TRP A 31 9.36 3.76 24.76
N VAL A 32 9.54 2.99 23.69
CA VAL A 32 10.20 3.45 22.48
C VAL A 32 9.13 4.05 21.57
N THR A 33 9.23 5.35 21.32
CA THR A 33 8.26 6.09 20.49
C THR A 33 8.79 6.22 19.07
N VAL A 34 7.98 5.80 18.10
CA VAL A 34 8.22 5.91 16.66
C VAL A 34 7.29 6.97 16.07
N ALA A 35 7.85 8.00 15.47
CA ALA A 35 7.11 8.98 14.68
C ALA A 35 7.01 8.49 13.23
N VAL A 36 5.81 8.51 12.68
CA VAL A 36 5.50 8.11 11.31
C VAL A 36 4.84 9.25 10.53
N PRO A 37 5.11 9.42 9.22
CA PRO A 37 4.58 10.54 8.44
C PRO A 37 3.13 10.36 7.98
N THR A 38 2.61 9.13 8.01
CA THR A 38 1.29 8.80 7.47
C THR A 38 0.32 8.52 8.59
N GLN A 39 -0.89 9.07 8.48
CA GLN A 39 -1.99 8.76 9.40
C GLN A 39 -2.34 7.27 9.33
N MET A 40 -2.54 6.65 10.48
CA MET A 40 -3.00 5.27 10.58
C MET A 40 -4.47 5.19 10.15
N SER A 41 -4.82 4.18 9.35
CA SER A 41 -6.22 3.95 8.96
C SER A 41 -7.03 3.27 10.05
N GLY A 42 -6.36 2.63 11.00
CA GLY A 42 -6.98 1.81 12.03
C GLY A 42 -7.35 0.39 11.58
N PHE A 43 -6.99 -0.01 10.36
CA PHE A 43 -7.18 -1.38 9.87
C PHE A 43 -6.03 -2.27 10.34
N LEU A 44 -6.06 -2.62 11.63
CA LEU A 44 -4.96 -3.29 12.34
C LEU A 44 -4.95 -4.81 12.14
N PHE A 45 -5.99 -5.39 11.54
CA PHE A 45 -6.06 -6.84 11.26
C PHE A 45 -5.69 -7.18 9.83
N SER A 46 -6.36 -6.62 8.83
CA SER A 46 -6.26 -7.04 7.43
C SER A 46 -6.26 -5.85 6.47
N ASN A 47 -5.72 -6.07 5.27
CA ASN A 47 -5.74 -5.11 4.17
C ASN A 47 -7.00 -5.20 3.29
N MET A 48 -7.96 -6.03 3.62
CA MET A 48 -9.21 -6.19 2.86
C MET A 48 -9.96 -4.87 2.67
N TRP A 49 -9.91 -3.96 3.64
CA TRP A 49 -10.56 -2.63 3.59
C TRP A 49 -9.62 -1.49 3.23
N GLY A 50 -8.40 -1.78 2.91
CA GLY A 50 -7.38 -0.81 2.55
C GLY A 50 -6.12 -0.92 3.40
N SER A 51 -5.10 -0.17 3.01
CA SER A 51 -3.81 -0.24 3.68
C SER A 51 -2.92 0.91 3.25
N ASN A 52 -2.13 1.40 4.19
CA ASN A 52 -0.99 2.24 3.94
C ASN A 52 0.29 1.61 4.52
N SER A 53 1.42 2.28 4.39
CA SER A 53 2.71 1.73 4.83
C SER A 53 2.81 1.54 6.35
N VAL A 54 2.15 2.39 7.14
CA VAL A 54 2.15 2.29 8.60
C VAL A 54 1.26 1.15 9.06
N ASP A 55 0.08 0.98 8.44
CA ASP A 55 -0.80 -0.15 8.74
C ASP A 55 -0.13 -1.49 8.47
N LEU A 56 0.70 -1.57 7.43
CA LEU A 56 1.49 -2.78 7.14
C LEU A 56 2.46 -3.11 8.26
N ASP A 57 3.21 -2.12 8.72
CA ASP A 57 4.18 -2.27 9.80
C ASP A 57 3.46 -2.69 11.11
N LEU A 58 2.34 -2.06 11.44
CA LEU A 58 1.54 -2.41 12.63
C LEU A 58 0.98 -3.84 12.56
N ARG A 59 0.48 -4.25 11.37
CA ARG A 59 0.02 -5.63 11.18
C ARG A 59 1.15 -6.65 11.29
N ALA A 60 2.35 -6.34 10.79
CA ALA A 60 3.51 -7.21 10.96
C ALA A 60 3.93 -7.35 12.43
N MET A 61 3.69 -6.30 13.25
CA MET A 61 3.95 -6.35 14.68
C MET A 61 2.88 -7.15 15.45
N LEU A 62 1.60 -7.05 15.06
CA LEU A 62 0.48 -7.67 15.76
C LEU A 62 0.22 -9.11 15.34
N HIS A 63 0.44 -9.43 14.08
CA HIS A 63 0.13 -10.73 13.49
C HIS A 63 1.41 -11.38 12.96
N GLY A 64 1.58 -12.64 13.23
CA GLY A 64 2.72 -13.44 12.83
C GLY A 64 2.31 -14.82 12.36
N TYR A 65 3.30 -15.71 12.29
CA TYR A 65 3.11 -17.10 11.91
C TYR A 65 2.52 -17.28 10.51
N ASP A 66 2.92 -16.40 9.57
CA ASP A 66 2.68 -16.66 8.15
C ASP A 66 3.41 -17.94 7.73
N THR A 67 2.79 -18.74 6.84
CA THR A 67 3.43 -19.95 6.30
C THR A 67 4.69 -19.66 5.50
N VAL A 68 4.77 -18.45 4.92
CA VAL A 68 5.85 -17.98 4.06
C VAL A 68 6.25 -16.58 4.49
N TYR A 69 7.55 -16.31 4.55
CA TYR A 69 8.11 -14.97 4.81
C TYR A 69 9.01 -14.50 3.68
N SER A 70 9.27 -13.21 3.59
CA SER A 70 10.23 -12.62 2.68
C SER A 70 11.60 -12.58 3.35
N ARG A 71 12.61 -13.24 2.77
CA ARG A 71 14.03 -13.13 3.20
C ARG A 71 14.68 -11.87 2.66
N SER A 72 14.21 -11.42 1.50
CA SER A 72 14.61 -10.18 0.83
C SER A 72 13.49 -9.76 -0.12
N HIS A 73 13.65 -8.64 -0.78
CA HIS A 73 12.61 -8.07 -1.66
C HIS A 73 12.09 -9.01 -2.77
N ASP A 74 12.82 -10.04 -3.16
CA ASP A 74 12.47 -10.97 -4.24
C ASP A 74 12.60 -12.45 -3.86
N ASP A 75 12.88 -12.76 -2.60
CA ASP A 75 13.10 -14.12 -2.14
C ASP A 75 12.13 -14.48 -1.01
N PHE A 76 11.25 -15.43 -1.29
CA PHE A 76 10.26 -15.97 -0.36
C PHE A 76 10.66 -17.38 0.09
N ALA A 77 10.54 -17.63 1.38
CA ALA A 77 10.85 -18.91 1.99
C ALA A 77 9.76 -19.34 2.98
N LEU A 78 9.72 -20.62 3.27
CA LEU A 78 8.88 -21.15 4.34
C LEU A 78 9.37 -20.65 5.70
N ASP A 79 8.46 -20.20 6.54
CA ASP A 79 8.78 -19.91 7.93
C ASP A 79 8.95 -21.23 8.70
N SER A 80 10.18 -21.59 9.02
CA SER A 80 10.51 -22.83 9.73
C SER A 80 9.98 -22.89 11.16
N THR A 81 9.62 -21.74 11.75
CA THR A 81 8.90 -21.69 13.02
C THR A 81 7.47 -22.21 12.88
N VAL A 82 6.89 -22.05 11.69
CA VAL A 82 5.47 -22.33 11.39
C VAL A 82 5.31 -23.63 10.61
N VAL A 83 6.11 -23.85 9.57
CA VAL A 83 5.98 -24.95 8.62
C VAL A 83 7.11 -25.95 8.81
N LYS A 84 6.74 -27.17 9.21
CA LYS A 84 7.69 -28.28 9.34
C LYS A 84 8.04 -28.87 7.98
N THR A 85 7.04 -29.10 7.12
CA THR A 85 7.23 -29.59 5.75
C THR A 85 6.20 -28.98 4.81
N LEU A 86 6.62 -28.79 3.56
CA LEU A 86 5.75 -28.48 2.43
C LEU A 86 5.95 -29.56 1.36
N GLU A 87 4.83 -30.18 0.94
CA GLU A 87 4.79 -31.09 -0.20
C GLU A 87 4.02 -30.41 -1.33
N VAL A 88 4.56 -30.47 -2.57
CA VAL A 88 3.91 -29.90 -3.75
C VAL A 88 3.63 -31.02 -4.74
N THR A 89 2.36 -31.22 -5.04
CA THR A 89 1.90 -32.21 -6.04
C THR A 89 1.35 -31.45 -7.24
N ARG A 90 1.88 -31.76 -8.43
CA ARG A 90 1.39 -31.20 -9.70
C ARG A 90 0.35 -32.13 -10.30
N GLU A 91 -0.85 -31.60 -10.50
CA GLU A 91 -1.98 -32.31 -11.06
C GLU A 91 -2.56 -31.55 -12.26
N ARG A 92 -3.57 -32.17 -12.91
CA ARG A 92 -4.20 -31.56 -14.08
C ARG A 92 -4.90 -30.21 -13.75
N ASP A 93 -5.47 -30.13 -12.56
CA ASP A 93 -6.27 -28.97 -12.14
C ASP A 93 -5.43 -27.88 -11.47
N GLY A 94 -4.13 -28.11 -11.28
CA GLY A 94 -3.18 -27.18 -10.71
C GLY A 94 -2.14 -27.79 -9.78
N ASP A 95 -1.43 -26.92 -9.06
CA ASP A 95 -0.43 -27.32 -8.07
C ASP A 95 -1.04 -27.31 -6.67
N THR A 96 -0.98 -28.46 -5.98
CA THR A 96 -1.45 -28.61 -4.59
C THR A 96 -0.28 -28.52 -3.63
N TYR A 97 -0.35 -27.55 -2.72
CA TYR A 97 0.62 -27.27 -1.68
C TYR A 97 0.11 -27.80 -0.34
N THR A 98 0.71 -28.86 0.19
CA THR A 98 0.33 -29.47 1.46
C THR A 98 1.31 -29.03 2.55
N PHE A 99 0.79 -28.28 3.51
CA PHE A 99 1.55 -27.76 4.66
C PHE A 99 1.39 -28.69 5.87
N THR A 100 2.52 -29.03 6.53
CA THR A 100 2.53 -29.59 7.87
C THR A 100 3.05 -28.53 8.83
N LEU A 101 2.24 -28.14 9.80
CA LEU A 101 2.57 -27.12 10.79
C LEU A 101 3.52 -27.64 11.86
N ALA A 102 4.37 -26.76 12.39
CA ALA A 102 5.16 -27.02 13.58
C ALA A 102 4.26 -27.05 14.82
N PRO A 103 4.58 -27.84 15.84
CA PRO A 103 3.81 -27.88 17.08
C PRO A 103 4.11 -26.66 17.98
N GLY A 104 3.17 -26.31 18.86
CA GLY A 104 3.37 -25.33 19.92
C GLY A 104 3.06 -23.88 19.55
N LEU A 105 2.54 -23.62 18.35
CA LEU A 105 2.05 -22.29 17.97
C LEU A 105 0.84 -21.91 18.83
N THR A 106 0.86 -20.71 19.39
CA THR A 106 -0.25 -20.19 20.21
C THR A 106 -0.53 -18.72 19.90
N TYR A 107 -1.77 -18.31 20.14
CA TYR A 107 -2.09 -16.90 20.30
C TYR A 107 -1.53 -16.35 21.60
N ASN A 108 -1.52 -15.03 21.74
CA ASN A 108 -0.96 -14.30 22.89
C ASN A 108 -1.58 -14.66 24.25
N GLU A 109 -2.77 -15.23 24.26
CA GLU A 109 -3.47 -15.68 25.47
C GLU A 109 -3.29 -17.19 25.74
N GLY A 110 -2.45 -17.88 24.94
CA GLY A 110 -2.09 -19.29 25.12
C GLY A 110 -2.99 -20.30 24.39
N THR A 111 -4.03 -19.88 23.68
CA THR A 111 -4.84 -20.80 22.87
C THR A 111 -4.01 -21.36 21.70
N PRO A 112 -4.00 -22.69 21.48
CA PRO A 112 -3.28 -23.30 20.36
C PRO A 112 -3.77 -22.79 18.99
N ILE A 113 -2.84 -22.58 18.07
CA ILE A 113 -3.10 -22.35 16.66
C ILE A 113 -3.04 -23.69 15.94
N THR A 114 -4.05 -23.99 15.13
CA THR A 114 -4.19 -25.23 14.38
C THR A 114 -4.35 -24.97 12.89
N ALA A 115 -4.32 -26.00 12.06
CA ALA A 115 -4.60 -25.92 10.63
C ALA A 115 -5.98 -25.32 10.33
N ALA A 116 -6.96 -25.49 11.23
CA ALA A 116 -8.28 -24.87 11.09
C ALA A 116 -8.23 -23.32 11.10
N ASP A 117 -7.31 -22.69 11.85
CA ASP A 117 -7.14 -21.24 11.85
C ASP A 117 -6.59 -20.72 10.51
N TYR A 118 -5.73 -21.49 9.85
CA TYR A 118 -5.22 -21.19 8.50
C TYR A 118 -6.31 -21.38 7.44
N VAL A 119 -7.05 -22.47 7.50
CA VAL A 119 -8.18 -22.73 6.60
C VAL A 119 -9.28 -21.68 6.78
N PHE A 120 -9.59 -21.31 8.03
CA PHE A 120 -10.52 -20.22 8.30
C PHE A 120 -10.07 -18.90 7.67
N SER A 121 -8.76 -18.60 7.70
CA SER A 121 -8.22 -17.43 7.03
C SER A 121 -8.52 -17.43 5.52
N LEU A 122 -8.34 -18.55 4.83
CA LEU A 122 -8.65 -18.68 3.41
C LEU A 122 -10.15 -18.48 3.13
N LEU A 123 -11.01 -19.12 3.92
CA LEU A 123 -12.46 -18.98 3.81
C LEU A 123 -12.95 -17.55 4.11
N LEU A 124 -12.41 -16.90 5.15
CA LEU A 124 -12.74 -15.52 5.49
C LEU A 124 -12.35 -14.55 4.37
N HIS A 125 -11.09 -14.62 3.89
CA HIS A 125 -10.58 -13.71 2.86
C HIS A 125 -11.17 -13.98 1.46
N SER A 126 -11.93 -15.07 1.29
CA SER A 126 -12.66 -15.41 0.07
C SER A 126 -14.18 -15.24 0.22
N SER A 127 -14.68 -14.88 1.43
CA SER A 127 -16.11 -14.85 1.73
C SER A 127 -16.86 -13.74 0.99
N PRO A 128 -18.06 -14.01 0.44
CA PRO A 128 -18.94 -12.97 -0.09
C PRO A 128 -19.37 -11.95 0.96
N ALA A 129 -19.49 -12.33 2.24
CA ALA A 129 -19.83 -11.42 3.32
C ALA A 129 -18.77 -10.32 3.53
N VAL A 130 -17.49 -10.57 3.23
CA VAL A 130 -16.45 -9.55 3.22
C VAL A 130 -16.71 -8.52 2.13
N ALA A 131 -17.06 -8.96 0.91
CA ALA A 131 -17.38 -8.04 -0.19
C ALA A 131 -18.65 -7.21 0.10
N GLU A 132 -19.68 -7.80 0.71
CA GLU A 132 -20.90 -7.09 1.14
C GLU A 132 -20.61 -5.99 2.17
N LEU A 133 -19.56 -6.17 3.00
CA LEU A 133 -19.08 -5.16 3.95
C LEU A 133 -18.05 -4.18 3.33
N GLY A 134 -17.91 -4.16 2.00
CA GLY A 134 -17.01 -3.27 1.27
C GLY A 134 -15.54 -3.67 1.31
N GLY A 135 -15.23 -4.88 1.74
CA GLY A 135 -13.88 -5.44 1.73
C GLY A 135 -13.54 -6.14 0.42
N VAL A 136 -12.24 -6.35 0.17
CA VAL A 136 -11.73 -7.12 -0.97
C VAL A 136 -11.63 -8.59 -0.58
N ASN A 137 -12.36 -9.47 -1.26
CA ASN A 137 -12.35 -10.91 -1.03
C ASN A 137 -11.57 -11.72 -2.09
N SER A 138 -10.80 -11.03 -2.95
CA SER A 138 -10.06 -11.65 -4.07
C SER A 138 -8.58 -11.96 -3.77
N ILE A 139 -8.16 -11.93 -2.50
CA ILE A 139 -6.76 -12.18 -2.10
C ILE A 139 -6.30 -13.58 -2.55
N TYR A 140 -7.19 -14.55 -2.50
CA TYR A 140 -6.95 -15.94 -2.91
C TYR A 140 -7.68 -16.31 -4.21
N SER A 141 -7.88 -15.36 -5.13
CA SER A 141 -8.58 -15.59 -6.40
C SER A 141 -7.95 -16.63 -7.32
N HIS A 142 -6.71 -17.00 -7.07
CA HIS A 142 -5.95 -18.05 -7.77
C HIS A 142 -6.18 -19.47 -7.20
N VAL A 143 -6.96 -19.61 -6.13
CA VAL A 143 -7.28 -20.92 -5.51
C VAL A 143 -8.46 -21.56 -6.24
N VAL A 144 -8.36 -22.87 -6.51
CA VAL A 144 -9.43 -23.65 -7.16
C VAL A 144 -10.76 -23.49 -6.40
N GLY A 145 -11.84 -23.19 -7.13
CA GLY A 145 -13.18 -23.00 -6.57
C GLY A 145 -13.44 -21.64 -5.92
N TRP A 146 -12.46 -20.72 -5.93
CA TRP A 146 -12.63 -19.38 -5.37
C TRP A 146 -13.80 -18.61 -5.99
N GLU A 147 -13.97 -18.65 -7.31
CA GLU A 147 -14.99 -17.88 -8.02
C GLU A 147 -16.41 -18.18 -7.51
N THR A 148 -16.76 -19.48 -7.39
CA THR A 148 -18.08 -19.91 -6.94
C THR A 148 -18.29 -19.66 -5.44
N TYR A 149 -17.23 -19.81 -4.64
CA TYR A 149 -17.29 -19.52 -3.20
C TYR A 149 -17.42 -18.02 -2.95
N ALA A 150 -16.61 -17.19 -3.60
CA ALA A 150 -16.62 -15.73 -3.46
C ALA A 150 -17.91 -15.08 -3.99
N ALA A 151 -18.54 -15.69 -4.99
CA ALA A 151 -19.85 -15.28 -5.48
C ALA A 151 -21.03 -15.75 -4.60
N GLY A 152 -20.78 -16.57 -3.57
CA GLY A 152 -21.82 -17.15 -2.70
C GLY A 152 -22.67 -18.24 -3.34
N THR A 153 -22.29 -18.72 -4.54
CA THR A 153 -23.00 -19.81 -5.24
C THR A 153 -22.58 -21.22 -4.76
N SER A 154 -21.43 -21.30 -4.06
CA SER A 154 -20.98 -22.49 -3.34
C SER A 154 -20.72 -22.15 -1.87
N THR A 155 -21.00 -23.07 -0.97
CA THR A 155 -20.63 -22.99 0.45
C THR A 155 -19.29 -23.66 0.75
N THR A 156 -18.67 -24.29 -0.24
CA THR A 156 -17.37 -24.98 -0.12
C THR A 156 -16.32 -24.32 -1.00
N LEU A 157 -15.08 -24.24 -0.50
CA LEU A 157 -13.89 -23.80 -1.25
C LEU A 157 -13.09 -25.05 -1.63
N SER A 158 -13.28 -25.52 -2.87
CA SER A 158 -12.85 -26.85 -3.30
C SER A 158 -11.33 -27.04 -3.36
N GLY A 159 -10.58 -25.98 -3.59
CA GLY A 159 -9.10 -26.01 -3.60
C GLY A 159 -8.46 -25.98 -2.21
N VAL A 160 -9.22 -26.06 -1.13
CA VAL A 160 -8.69 -26.06 0.23
C VAL A 160 -9.12 -27.30 0.98
N ARG A 161 -8.18 -27.97 1.67
CA ARG A 161 -8.46 -29.14 2.48
C ARG A 161 -7.91 -28.99 3.89
N LEU A 162 -8.66 -29.45 4.89
CA LEU A 162 -8.25 -29.57 6.28
C LEU A 162 -8.00 -31.05 6.58
N LEU A 163 -6.74 -31.48 6.51
CA LEU A 163 -6.38 -32.91 6.60
C LEU A 163 -6.37 -33.40 8.06
N ASP A 164 -5.88 -32.57 8.99
CA ASP A 164 -5.92 -32.80 10.45
C ASP A 164 -5.60 -31.51 11.20
N ALA A 165 -5.42 -31.58 12.51
CA ALA A 165 -5.12 -30.40 13.35
C ALA A 165 -3.82 -29.67 12.99
N HIS A 166 -2.91 -30.30 12.26
CA HIS A 166 -1.60 -29.76 11.89
C HIS A 166 -1.35 -29.75 10.39
N ARG A 167 -2.27 -30.25 9.56
CA ARG A 167 -2.07 -30.29 8.12
C ARG A 167 -3.27 -29.73 7.36
N PHE A 168 -2.96 -28.91 6.36
CA PHE A 168 -3.93 -28.41 5.39
C PHE A 168 -3.28 -28.30 4.01
N SER A 169 -4.08 -28.20 2.96
CA SER A 169 -3.57 -27.98 1.62
C SER A 169 -4.33 -26.89 0.87
N ILE A 170 -3.64 -26.30 -0.12
CA ILE A 170 -4.15 -25.28 -1.03
C ILE A 170 -3.83 -25.74 -2.46
N THR A 171 -4.81 -25.78 -3.33
CA THR A 171 -4.64 -26.03 -4.76
C THR A 171 -4.75 -24.73 -5.53
N VAL A 172 -3.66 -24.35 -6.19
CA VAL A 172 -3.59 -23.19 -7.10
C VAL A 172 -4.00 -23.64 -8.50
N MET A 173 -4.88 -22.88 -9.17
CA MET A 173 -5.40 -23.21 -10.50
C MET A 173 -4.30 -23.40 -11.54
N ALA A 174 -4.51 -24.31 -12.51
CA ALA A 174 -3.53 -24.64 -13.54
C ALA A 174 -3.11 -23.45 -14.42
N GLU A 175 -4.02 -22.51 -14.68
CA GLU A 175 -3.73 -21.29 -15.45
C GLU A 175 -2.89 -20.26 -14.69
N GLU A 176 -2.79 -20.41 -13.37
CA GLU A 176 -1.99 -19.54 -12.50
C GLU A 176 -0.58 -20.07 -12.24
N VAL A 177 -0.24 -21.24 -12.79
CA VAL A 177 1.09 -21.86 -12.67
C VAL A 177 1.69 -22.09 -14.08
N PRO A 178 3.02 -21.95 -14.26
CA PRO A 178 4.00 -21.60 -13.24
C PRO A 178 3.81 -20.17 -12.73
N ARG A 179 4.38 -19.85 -11.57
CA ARG A 179 4.31 -18.51 -10.98
C ARG A 179 5.63 -18.14 -10.30
N TYR A 180 6.22 -17.00 -10.70
CA TYR A 180 7.51 -16.58 -10.18
C TYR A 180 7.52 -16.49 -8.65
N TYR A 181 6.49 -15.87 -8.09
CA TYR A 181 6.28 -15.78 -6.64
C TYR A 181 5.32 -16.88 -6.12
N GLY A 182 5.52 -18.12 -6.56
CA GLY A 182 4.62 -19.24 -6.23
C GLY A 182 4.42 -19.44 -4.72
N LEU A 183 5.50 -19.36 -3.92
CA LEU A 183 5.39 -19.45 -2.46
C LEU A 183 4.60 -18.28 -1.86
N ALA A 184 4.78 -17.07 -2.38
CA ALA A 184 4.01 -15.91 -1.90
C ALA A 184 2.51 -16.04 -2.19
N ALA A 185 2.11 -16.75 -3.26
CA ALA A 185 0.72 -17.01 -3.59
C ALA A 185 0.01 -17.91 -2.56
N VAL A 186 0.76 -18.79 -1.91
CA VAL A 186 0.24 -19.70 -0.88
C VAL A 186 0.62 -19.28 0.54
N ARG A 187 1.00 -18.01 0.70
CA ARG A 187 1.21 -17.40 2.02
C ARG A 187 -0.11 -17.25 2.74
N VAL A 188 -0.22 -17.88 3.90
CA VAL A 188 -1.40 -17.79 4.75
C VAL A 188 -0.98 -17.45 6.18
N ARG A 189 -1.75 -16.59 6.82
CA ARG A 189 -1.64 -16.21 8.22
C ARG A 189 -2.83 -16.78 8.99
N PRO A 190 -2.66 -17.31 10.21
CA PRO A 190 -3.78 -17.85 10.96
C PRO A 190 -4.71 -16.73 11.44
N CYS A 191 -6.02 -16.98 11.40
CA CYS A 191 -7.05 -16.10 11.91
C CYS A 191 -7.81 -16.78 13.06
N PRO A 192 -8.01 -16.10 14.21
CA PRO A 192 -8.68 -16.71 15.37
C PRO A 192 -10.19 -16.82 15.13
N ILE A 193 -10.65 -17.96 14.58
CA ILE A 193 -12.06 -18.21 14.28
C ILE A 193 -12.99 -17.96 15.45
N ARG A 194 -12.58 -18.36 16.67
CA ARG A 194 -13.36 -18.20 17.90
C ARG A 194 -13.60 -16.73 18.31
N VAL A 195 -12.85 -15.78 17.74
CA VAL A 195 -13.04 -14.34 17.98
C VAL A 195 -13.80 -13.69 16.84
N ILE A 196 -13.45 -14.03 15.59
CA ILE A 196 -14.04 -13.40 14.40
C ILE A 196 -15.39 -14.04 14.06
N ALA A 197 -15.53 -15.35 14.23
CA ALA A 197 -16.74 -16.10 13.92
C ALA A 197 -17.04 -17.16 15.00
N PRO A 198 -17.35 -16.77 16.26
CA PRO A 198 -17.41 -17.68 17.39
C PRO A 198 -18.50 -18.76 17.27
N GLU A 199 -19.50 -18.53 16.43
CA GLU A 199 -20.58 -19.49 16.19
C GLU A 199 -20.25 -20.52 15.09
N TYR A 200 -19.03 -20.45 14.50
CA TYR A 200 -18.64 -21.28 13.37
C TYR A 200 -17.48 -22.20 13.71
N ALA A 201 -17.41 -23.31 12.99
CA ALA A 201 -16.27 -24.20 12.91
C ALA A 201 -15.93 -24.51 11.46
N VAL A 202 -14.69 -24.96 11.22
CA VAL A 202 -14.23 -25.39 9.89
C VAL A 202 -14.47 -26.89 9.75
N GLY A 203 -15.14 -27.27 8.65
CA GLY A 203 -15.30 -28.66 8.20
C GLY A 203 -14.53 -28.92 6.90
N ASP A 204 -14.27 -30.20 6.63
CA ASP A 204 -13.71 -30.69 5.37
C ASP A 204 -14.57 -31.84 4.86
N GLY A 205 -15.01 -31.78 3.60
CA GLY A 205 -15.84 -32.77 2.94
C GLY A 205 -15.26 -33.19 1.60
N GLU A 206 -15.99 -34.02 0.85
CA GLU A 206 -15.54 -34.48 -0.48
C GLU A 206 -15.29 -33.30 -1.44
N GLU A 207 -16.07 -32.24 -1.35
CA GLU A 207 -16.03 -31.06 -2.23
C GLU A 207 -15.08 -29.94 -1.75
N GLY A 208 -14.39 -30.09 -0.62
CA GLY A 208 -13.48 -29.10 -0.06
C GLY A 208 -13.85 -28.63 1.33
N CYS A 209 -13.18 -27.56 1.78
CA CYS A 209 -13.42 -26.96 3.09
C CYS A 209 -14.64 -26.03 3.09
N PHE A 210 -15.34 -26.00 4.22
CA PHE A 210 -16.53 -25.19 4.45
C PHE A 210 -16.62 -24.71 5.90
N LEU A 211 -17.54 -23.77 6.15
CA LEU A 211 -17.91 -23.37 7.50
C LEU A 211 -19.26 -23.98 7.85
N TYR A 212 -19.43 -24.35 9.12
CA TYR A 212 -20.70 -24.85 9.67
C TYR A 212 -20.94 -24.24 11.06
N ALA A 213 -22.18 -24.31 11.55
CA ALA A 213 -22.45 -23.84 12.92
C ALA A 213 -21.76 -24.76 13.94
N ALA A 214 -20.96 -24.22 14.83
CA ALA A 214 -20.19 -25.00 15.80
C ALA A 214 -21.07 -25.93 16.68
N ALA A 215 -22.35 -25.58 16.88
CA ALA A 215 -23.33 -26.37 17.60
C ALA A 215 -24.06 -27.41 16.70
N ASP A 216 -23.83 -27.43 15.38
CA ASP A 216 -24.49 -28.35 14.46
C ASP A 216 -23.76 -29.69 14.36
N PRO A 217 -24.32 -30.79 14.89
CA PRO A 217 -23.67 -32.09 14.82
C PRO A 217 -23.65 -32.69 13.40
N THR A 218 -24.47 -32.18 12.47
CA THR A 218 -24.51 -32.62 11.08
C THR A 218 -23.47 -31.93 10.21
N GLN A 219 -22.82 -30.90 10.73
CA GLN A 219 -21.82 -30.10 10.02
C GLN A 219 -22.32 -29.56 8.67
N THR A 220 -23.55 -29.08 8.63
CA THR A 220 -24.16 -28.56 7.39
C THR A 220 -23.41 -27.32 6.90
N PRO A 221 -22.85 -27.34 5.65
CA PRO A 221 -22.11 -26.22 5.10
C PRO A 221 -22.96 -24.93 5.01
N ARG A 222 -22.39 -23.79 5.40
CA ARG A 222 -23.07 -22.49 5.33
C ARG A 222 -22.09 -21.35 5.10
N GLN A 223 -22.57 -20.26 4.52
CA GLN A 223 -21.80 -19.01 4.37
C GLN A 223 -21.65 -18.29 5.71
N LEU A 224 -20.59 -17.46 5.82
CA LEU A 224 -20.45 -16.52 6.94
C LEU A 224 -21.60 -15.52 6.95
N SER A 225 -22.10 -15.21 8.12
CA SER A 225 -23.10 -14.18 8.31
C SER A 225 -22.48 -12.79 8.21
N THR A 226 -22.97 -11.96 7.27
CA THR A 226 -22.57 -10.56 7.13
C THR A 226 -22.87 -9.77 8.40
N ALA A 227 -24.03 -10.02 9.05
CA ALA A 227 -24.38 -9.37 10.31
C ALA A 227 -23.42 -9.72 11.44
N LEU A 228 -23.01 -11.00 11.55
CA LEU A 228 -22.00 -11.40 12.54
C LEU A 228 -20.66 -10.72 12.27
N LEU A 229 -20.17 -10.73 11.02
CA LEU A 229 -18.90 -10.05 10.69
C LEU A 229 -18.97 -8.53 10.88
N GLN A 230 -20.13 -7.92 10.67
CA GLN A 230 -20.32 -6.50 10.96
C GLN A 230 -20.14 -6.22 12.45
N GLU A 231 -20.64 -7.08 13.32
CA GLU A 231 -20.51 -6.95 14.78
C GLU A 231 -19.08 -7.28 15.25
N THR A 232 -18.56 -8.45 14.89
CA THR A 232 -17.32 -8.99 15.47
C THR A 232 -16.07 -8.45 14.79
N LEU A 233 -16.14 -8.08 13.51
CA LEU A 233 -14.99 -7.70 12.69
C LEU A 233 -14.96 -6.21 12.37
N THR A 234 -16.00 -5.64 11.75
CA THR A 234 -15.93 -4.28 11.19
C THR A 234 -16.55 -3.19 12.08
N SER A 235 -17.16 -3.52 13.21
CA SER A 235 -17.60 -2.51 14.18
C SER A 235 -16.42 -1.73 14.75
N GLU A 236 -16.66 -0.57 15.34
CA GLU A 236 -15.63 0.28 15.95
C GLU A 236 -14.75 -0.48 16.95
N ASN A 237 -15.32 -1.39 17.73
CA ASN A 237 -14.62 -2.26 18.67
C ASN A 237 -14.32 -3.66 18.10
N GLY A 238 -14.62 -3.89 16.81
CA GLY A 238 -14.40 -5.15 16.12
C GLY A 238 -12.93 -5.48 15.92
N TYR A 239 -12.70 -6.72 15.55
CA TYR A 239 -11.34 -7.26 15.41
C TYR A 239 -10.50 -6.54 14.35
N LEU A 240 -11.12 -5.89 13.35
CA LEU A 240 -10.43 -5.07 12.35
C LEU A 240 -9.66 -3.92 12.99
N HIS A 241 -10.25 -3.28 14.01
CA HIS A 241 -9.71 -2.08 14.67
C HIS A 241 -9.06 -2.38 16.02
N GLN A 242 -9.54 -3.41 16.73
CA GLN A 242 -9.12 -3.77 18.08
C GLN A 242 -8.72 -5.25 18.19
N PRO A 243 -7.71 -5.74 17.41
CA PRO A 243 -7.28 -7.14 17.48
C PRO A 243 -6.60 -7.42 18.83
N LYS A 244 -7.35 -8.00 19.78
CA LYS A 244 -6.83 -8.35 21.13
C LYS A 244 -6.16 -9.72 21.17
N VAL A 245 -6.64 -10.66 20.35
CA VAL A 245 -6.11 -12.03 20.24
C VAL A 245 -5.23 -12.09 19.00
N THR A 246 -3.92 -12.05 19.19
CA THR A 246 -2.93 -11.97 18.11
C THR A 246 -1.79 -12.96 18.31
N CYS A 247 -0.98 -13.19 17.29
CA CYS A 247 0.13 -14.15 17.34
C CYS A 247 1.46 -13.54 16.87
N GLY A 248 1.53 -12.23 16.70
CA GLY A 248 2.76 -11.54 16.31
C GLY A 248 3.70 -11.25 17.48
N PRO A 249 4.85 -10.59 17.21
CA PRO A 249 5.84 -10.23 18.21
C PRO A 249 5.32 -9.25 19.27
N TYR A 250 4.27 -8.49 18.97
CA TYR A 250 3.66 -7.53 19.89
C TYR A 250 2.16 -7.75 20.02
N GLN A 251 1.58 -7.23 21.11
CA GLN A 251 0.14 -7.21 21.39
C GLN A 251 -0.35 -5.77 21.45
N LEU A 252 -1.57 -5.53 21.00
CA LEU A 252 -2.23 -4.23 21.08
C LEU A 252 -2.59 -3.91 22.54
N VAL A 253 -2.10 -2.78 23.04
CA VAL A 253 -2.49 -2.19 24.33
C VAL A 253 -3.64 -1.21 24.11
N ALA A 254 -3.42 -0.23 23.21
CA ALA A 254 -4.40 0.78 22.87
C ALA A 254 -4.23 1.25 21.42
N TYR A 255 -5.35 1.63 20.82
CA TYR A 255 -5.41 2.41 19.58
C TYR A 255 -6.40 3.56 19.76
N ASP A 256 -5.93 4.78 19.49
CA ASP A 256 -6.74 5.99 19.47
C ASP A 256 -6.66 6.63 18.07
N ALA A 257 -7.77 6.55 17.34
CA ALA A 257 -7.90 7.11 16.00
C ALA A 257 -7.82 8.65 15.98
N THR A 258 -8.26 9.31 17.08
CA THR A 258 -8.31 10.77 17.16
C THR A 258 -6.92 11.39 17.24
N SER A 259 -6.05 10.78 18.05
CA SER A 259 -4.65 11.20 18.22
C SER A 259 -3.69 10.48 17.29
N SER A 260 -4.17 9.56 16.45
CA SER A 260 -3.32 8.67 15.62
C SER A 260 -2.21 8.02 16.46
N LEU A 261 -2.61 7.40 17.57
CA LEU A 261 -1.73 6.75 18.54
C LEU A 261 -1.99 5.25 18.59
N VAL A 262 -0.93 4.44 18.49
CA VAL A 262 -0.96 3.01 18.81
C VAL A 262 0.06 2.71 19.90
N GLU A 263 -0.36 1.96 20.91
CA GLU A 263 0.50 1.43 21.98
C GLU A 263 0.56 -0.09 21.91
N LEU A 264 1.77 -0.62 21.88
CA LEU A 264 2.06 -2.05 21.77
C LEU A 264 2.97 -2.51 22.90
N LYS A 265 2.78 -3.74 23.36
CA LYS A 265 3.71 -4.42 24.28
C LYS A 265 4.20 -5.74 23.68
N ALA A 266 5.42 -6.14 24.01
CA ALA A 266 5.97 -7.42 23.57
C ALA A 266 5.06 -8.59 23.93
N ASN A 267 4.93 -9.55 23.01
CA ASN A 267 4.16 -10.78 23.24
C ASN A 267 5.06 -11.88 23.81
N PRO A 268 4.91 -12.26 25.08
CA PRO A 268 5.76 -13.29 25.67
C PRO A 268 5.51 -14.69 25.11
N ALA A 269 4.34 -14.93 24.50
CA ALA A 269 4.00 -16.20 23.85
C ALA A 269 4.59 -16.35 22.45
N TYR A 270 5.15 -15.27 21.87
CA TYR A 270 5.73 -15.33 20.52
C TYR A 270 7.01 -16.18 20.51
N LEU A 271 7.02 -17.22 19.68
CA LEU A 271 8.15 -18.16 19.58
C LEU A 271 9.38 -17.59 18.85
N GLY A 272 9.21 -16.52 18.11
CA GLY A 272 10.19 -15.92 17.22
C GLY A 272 9.76 -15.99 15.76
N ASN A 273 10.47 -15.28 14.89
CA ASN A 273 10.35 -15.42 13.43
C ASN A 273 11.21 -16.61 12.92
N ALA A 274 11.28 -16.80 11.61
CA ALA A 274 12.07 -17.87 10.98
C ALA A 274 13.56 -17.90 11.38
N GLU A 275 14.10 -16.79 11.86
CA GLU A 275 15.47 -16.64 12.38
C GLU A 275 15.57 -16.76 13.90
N GLY A 276 14.44 -17.04 14.57
CA GLY A 276 14.36 -17.15 16.02
C GLY A 276 14.36 -15.81 16.76
N GLN A 277 14.20 -14.68 16.05
CA GLN A 277 14.19 -13.35 16.65
C GLN A 277 12.91 -13.09 17.44
N LYS A 278 13.07 -12.52 18.64
CA LYS A 278 12.00 -12.08 19.52
C LYS A 278 12.20 -10.61 19.87
N PRO A 279 11.11 -9.85 20.19
CA PRO A 279 11.25 -8.45 20.53
C PRO A 279 12.05 -8.25 21.82
N SER A 280 13.10 -7.45 21.73
CA SER A 280 13.89 -6.99 22.89
C SER A 280 13.26 -5.74 23.53
N ILE A 281 12.67 -4.88 22.71
CA ILE A 281 11.96 -3.66 23.11
C ILE A 281 10.59 -4.06 23.66
N GLN A 282 10.34 -3.80 24.93
CA GLN A 282 9.13 -4.29 25.61
C GLN A 282 7.88 -3.48 25.30
N ARG A 283 8.02 -2.17 25.02
CA ARG A 283 6.89 -1.26 24.77
C ARG A 283 7.20 -0.34 23.60
N VAL A 284 6.29 -0.28 22.64
CA VAL A 284 6.40 0.56 21.45
C VAL A 284 5.18 1.46 21.35
N ARG A 285 5.40 2.74 21.16
CA ARG A 285 4.37 3.73 20.87
C ARG A 285 4.59 4.23 19.45
N VAL A 286 3.55 4.27 18.64
CA VAL A 286 3.58 4.81 17.27
C VAL A 286 2.67 6.02 17.21
N ILE A 287 3.20 7.17 16.76
CA ILE A 287 2.47 8.44 16.67
C ILE A 287 2.67 9.07 15.29
N GLN A 288 1.70 9.83 14.83
CA GLN A 288 1.87 10.61 13.60
C GLN A 288 2.51 11.96 13.90
N LEU A 289 3.67 12.22 13.30
CA LEU A 289 4.31 13.54 13.27
C LEU A 289 4.92 13.79 11.89
N LEU A 290 4.87 15.03 11.43
CA LEU A 290 5.28 15.40 10.07
C LEU A 290 6.55 16.25 10.06
N GLY A 291 7.44 16.00 9.11
CA GLY A 291 8.55 16.86 8.72
C GLY A 291 9.36 17.40 9.90
N ALA A 292 9.44 18.72 10.00
CA ALA A 292 10.23 19.40 11.02
C ALA A 292 9.72 19.15 12.46
N GLU A 293 8.42 18.90 12.64
CA GLU A 293 7.86 18.58 13.96
C GLU A 293 8.38 17.25 14.48
N ALA A 294 8.46 16.24 13.62
CA ALA A 294 9.02 14.94 13.99
C ALA A 294 10.49 15.03 14.39
N VAL A 295 11.29 15.82 13.66
CA VAL A 295 12.71 16.06 13.99
C VAL A 295 12.84 16.86 15.29
N ALA A 296 12.01 17.89 15.51
CA ALA A 296 12.03 18.66 16.75
C ALA A 296 11.62 17.81 17.98
N ALA A 297 10.63 16.92 17.84
CA ALA A 297 10.24 15.99 18.89
C ALA A 297 11.38 14.97 19.20
N PHE A 298 12.11 14.55 18.16
CA PHE A 298 13.31 13.74 18.32
C PHE A 298 14.42 14.47 19.08
N GLU A 299 14.70 15.72 18.74
CA GLU A 299 15.70 16.57 19.44
C GLU A 299 15.36 16.76 20.93
N ARG A 300 14.07 16.84 21.28
CA ARG A 300 13.59 16.91 22.68
C ARG A 300 13.58 15.55 23.41
N GLY A 301 13.88 14.44 22.70
CA GLY A 301 13.84 13.10 23.27
C GLY A 301 12.44 12.49 23.45
N GLU A 302 11.40 13.14 22.94
CA GLU A 302 10.01 12.66 22.97
C GLU A 302 9.78 11.47 22.03
N VAL A 303 10.60 11.40 20.98
CA VAL A 303 10.60 10.35 19.95
C VAL A 303 12.00 9.76 19.86
N GLN A 304 12.11 8.44 19.77
CA GLN A 304 13.37 7.72 19.62
C GLN A 304 13.66 7.32 18.17
N ILE A 305 12.63 7.22 17.35
CA ILE A 305 12.75 6.87 15.92
C ILE A 305 11.83 7.79 15.11
N VAL A 306 12.36 8.44 14.06
CA VAL A 306 11.54 9.08 13.01
C VAL A 306 11.66 8.22 11.77
N ASN A 307 10.56 7.62 11.32
CA ASN A 307 10.53 6.72 10.18
C ASN A 307 10.05 7.42 8.92
N ARG A 308 10.67 7.11 7.77
CA ARG A 308 10.27 7.55 6.42
C ARG A 308 10.16 9.07 6.26
N LEU A 309 11.09 9.83 6.80
CA LEU A 309 11.18 11.27 6.58
C LEU A 309 11.45 11.54 5.09
N THR A 310 10.66 12.44 4.48
CA THR A 310 10.72 12.76 3.04
C THR A 310 10.81 14.26 2.75
N ASP A 311 10.50 15.12 3.74
CA ASP A 311 10.61 16.57 3.62
C ASP A 311 12.07 16.99 3.55
N GLY A 312 12.46 17.70 2.48
CA GLY A 312 13.85 18.07 2.23
C GLY A 312 14.46 18.98 3.31
N ALA A 313 13.68 19.92 3.89
CA ALA A 313 14.15 20.79 4.95
C ALA A 313 14.34 20.02 6.26
N ALA A 314 13.39 19.16 6.60
CA ALA A 314 13.47 18.29 7.77
C ALA A 314 14.62 17.27 7.66
N ILE A 315 14.87 16.69 6.47
CA ILE A 315 16.03 15.83 6.23
C ILE A 315 17.33 16.61 6.45
N HIS A 316 17.40 17.87 5.97
CA HIS A 316 18.58 18.70 6.18
C HIS A 316 18.82 18.99 7.67
N GLN A 317 17.77 19.27 8.44
CA GLN A 317 17.84 19.45 9.90
C GLN A 317 18.31 18.14 10.57
N ALA A 318 17.72 17.00 10.24
CA ALA A 318 18.07 15.70 10.81
C ALA A 318 19.56 15.34 10.53
N ARG A 319 20.06 15.62 9.31
CA ARG A 319 21.46 15.38 8.96
C ARG A 319 22.47 16.17 9.82
N ALA A 320 22.07 17.30 10.40
CA ALA A 320 22.92 18.03 11.33
C ALA A 320 23.11 17.32 12.68
N LEU A 321 22.21 16.35 13.00
CA LEU A 321 22.25 15.53 14.21
C LEU A 321 23.07 14.24 14.03
N ASP A 322 23.35 13.86 12.79
CA ASP A 322 24.01 12.58 12.46
C ASP A 322 25.40 12.45 13.09
N GLY A 323 25.69 11.29 13.65
CA GLY A 323 26.93 10.99 14.36
C GLY A 323 27.11 11.71 15.69
N LYS A 324 26.13 12.52 16.14
CA LYS A 324 26.15 13.27 17.42
C LYS A 324 25.01 12.82 18.33
N GLN A 325 23.78 13.11 17.95
CA GLN A 325 22.55 12.84 18.69
C GLN A 325 21.67 11.79 18.00
N ALA A 326 21.98 11.46 16.75
CA ALA A 326 21.24 10.54 15.93
C ALA A 326 22.17 9.64 15.11
N SER A 327 21.61 8.50 14.67
CA SER A 327 22.11 7.70 13.55
C SER A 327 21.08 7.80 12.43
N LEU A 328 21.53 8.16 11.23
CA LEU A 328 20.67 8.30 10.07
C LEU A 328 20.91 7.15 9.10
N SER A 329 19.82 6.57 8.61
CA SER A 329 19.84 5.65 7.48
C SER A 329 18.97 6.17 6.34
N SER A 330 19.29 5.80 5.12
CA SER A 330 18.46 6.14 3.96
C SER A 330 18.37 4.97 3.01
N TYR A 331 17.18 4.83 2.41
CA TYR A 331 16.89 3.77 1.46
C TYR A 331 15.94 4.27 0.37
N PHE A 332 16.04 3.68 -0.81
CA PHE A 332 15.16 4.04 -1.90
C PHE A 332 13.72 3.56 -1.66
N ARG A 333 12.77 4.39 -2.06
CA ARG A 333 11.38 4.00 -2.18
C ARG A 333 11.23 2.94 -3.27
N SER A 334 10.52 1.86 -2.98
CA SER A 334 10.15 0.84 -3.97
C SER A 334 8.99 1.28 -4.87
N GLY A 335 8.75 2.57 -5.00
CA GLY A 335 7.68 3.15 -5.79
C GLY A 335 8.06 4.54 -6.27
N TYR A 336 7.07 5.29 -6.79
CA TYR A 336 7.29 6.60 -7.38
C TYR A 336 6.08 7.52 -7.22
N ALA A 337 6.28 8.82 -7.40
CA ALA A 337 5.24 9.82 -7.53
C ALA A 337 4.94 10.08 -9.02
N PHE A 338 3.67 10.32 -9.33
CA PHE A 338 3.19 10.42 -10.71
C PHE A 338 1.95 11.30 -10.85
N LEU A 339 1.70 11.78 -12.07
CA LEU A 339 0.39 12.26 -12.47
C LEU A 339 -0.38 11.10 -13.09
N ALA A 340 -1.50 10.72 -12.50
CA ALA A 340 -2.39 9.70 -13.03
C ALA A 340 -3.38 10.29 -14.02
N PHE A 341 -3.68 9.53 -15.06
CA PHE A 341 -4.65 9.88 -16.10
C PHE A 341 -5.91 9.03 -15.99
N ALA A 342 -7.08 9.62 -16.26
CA ALA A 342 -8.31 8.89 -16.51
C ALA A 342 -8.33 8.45 -18.00
N CYS A 343 -7.68 7.33 -18.31
CA CYS A 343 -7.45 6.90 -19.69
C CYS A 343 -8.71 6.48 -20.45
N GLU A 344 -9.82 6.28 -19.76
CA GLU A 344 -11.15 6.03 -20.35
C GLU A 344 -11.89 7.30 -20.80
N GLN A 345 -11.36 8.50 -20.47
CA GLN A 345 -12.02 9.79 -20.73
C GLN A 345 -11.16 10.68 -21.62
N ALA A 346 -11.81 11.40 -22.54
CA ALA A 346 -11.15 12.49 -23.24
C ALA A 346 -10.81 13.66 -22.27
N PRO A 347 -9.68 14.34 -22.45
CA PRO A 347 -8.69 14.16 -23.50
C PRO A 347 -7.61 13.13 -23.17
N THR A 348 -7.59 12.60 -21.94
CA THR A 348 -6.54 11.69 -21.45
C THR A 348 -6.67 10.25 -21.97
N SER A 349 -7.72 9.94 -22.75
CA SER A 349 -7.79 8.70 -23.54
C SER A 349 -6.79 8.69 -24.70
N ASP A 350 -6.40 9.86 -25.21
CA ASP A 350 -5.39 10.00 -26.26
C ASP A 350 -3.97 9.88 -25.69
N VAL A 351 -3.20 8.90 -26.16
CA VAL A 351 -1.83 8.64 -25.69
C VAL A 351 -0.88 9.81 -25.99
N HIS A 352 -1.07 10.50 -27.11
CA HIS A 352 -0.25 11.65 -27.47
C HIS A 352 -0.45 12.83 -26.52
N VAL A 353 -1.67 13.02 -26.00
CA VAL A 353 -1.95 13.99 -24.93
C VAL A 353 -1.22 13.59 -23.65
N ARG A 354 -1.27 12.30 -23.25
CA ARG A 354 -0.55 11.81 -22.06
C ARG A 354 0.97 11.98 -22.18
N ARG A 355 1.55 11.64 -23.35
CA ARG A 355 2.98 11.83 -23.63
C ARG A 355 3.37 13.31 -23.59
N ALA A 356 2.57 14.18 -24.19
CA ALA A 356 2.82 15.63 -24.14
C ALA A 356 2.82 16.17 -22.70
N VAL A 357 1.85 15.77 -21.86
CA VAL A 357 1.83 16.14 -20.45
C VAL A 357 3.10 15.64 -19.73
N ALA A 358 3.51 14.39 -19.97
CA ALA A 358 4.71 13.83 -19.35
C ALA A 358 5.99 14.59 -19.75
N MET A 359 6.10 15.04 -20.99
CA MET A 359 7.22 15.84 -21.51
C MET A 359 7.23 17.30 -21.01
N CYS A 360 6.12 17.78 -20.45
CA CYS A 360 6.05 19.10 -19.81
C CYS A 360 6.45 19.10 -18.32
N VAL A 361 6.69 17.92 -17.72
CA VAL A 361 7.12 17.81 -16.33
C VAL A 361 8.63 17.96 -16.22
N ASP A 362 9.11 19.06 -15.65
CA ASP A 362 10.53 19.27 -15.31
C ASP A 362 10.93 18.55 -14.03
N ARG A 363 11.18 17.24 -14.18
CA ARG A 363 11.53 16.32 -13.08
C ARG A 363 12.83 16.71 -12.39
N ASN A 364 13.84 17.12 -13.16
CA ASN A 364 15.15 17.45 -12.63
C ASN A 364 15.08 18.65 -11.69
N THR A 365 14.44 19.75 -12.12
CA THR A 365 14.27 20.93 -11.29
C THR A 365 13.40 20.63 -10.06
N LEU A 366 12.35 19.83 -10.20
CA LEU A 366 11.50 19.43 -9.07
C LEU A 366 12.30 18.64 -8.02
N CYS A 367 13.09 17.65 -8.46
CA CYS A 367 13.95 16.86 -7.57
C CYS A 367 15.00 17.72 -6.88
N ALA A 368 15.66 18.62 -7.61
CA ALA A 368 16.73 19.44 -7.07
C ALA A 368 16.22 20.51 -6.09
N THR A 369 15.07 21.15 -6.38
CA THR A 369 14.61 22.32 -5.62
C THR A 369 13.56 21.96 -4.55
N THR A 370 12.45 21.35 -4.96
CA THR A 370 11.33 21.08 -4.04
C THR A 370 11.64 19.89 -3.12
N LEU A 371 12.36 18.90 -3.63
CA LEU A 371 12.73 17.70 -2.89
C LEU A 371 14.16 17.75 -2.33
N GLY A 372 14.85 18.90 -2.42
CA GLY A 372 16.16 19.13 -1.81
C GLY A 372 17.28 18.21 -2.32
N GLY A 373 17.12 17.57 -3.49
CA GLY A 373 18.05 16.57 -4.02
C GLY A 373 17.84 15.15 -3.48
N TYR A 374 16.83 14.93 -2.63
CA TYR A 374 16.54 13.62 -2.01
C TYR A 374 15.57 12.76 -2.83
N ALA A 375 15.54 12.97 -4.14
CA ALA A 375 14.77 12.16 -5.09
C ALA A 375 15.50 12.07 -6.43
N LYS A 376 15.18 11.03 -7.19
CA LYS A 376 15.65 10.85 -8.57
C LYS A 376 14.47 10.84 -9.55
N PRO A 377 14.62 11.41 -10.76
CA PRO A 377 13.62 11.30 -11.82
C PRO A 377 13.31 9.84 -12.17
N VAL A 378 12.04 9.57 -12.50
CA VAL A 378 11.57 8.26 -12.98
C VAL A 378 10.84 8.45 -14.29
N TYR A 379 11.04 7.53 -15.24
CA TYR A 379 10.49 7.59 -16.59
C TYR A 379 9.65 6.35 -16.98
N GLY A 380 9.46 5.41 -16.05
CA GLY A 380 8.68 4.19 -16.24
C GLY A 380 7.90 3.80 -14.98
N HIS A 381 7.34 2.60 -14.98
CA HIS A 381 6.55 2.07 -13.86
C HIS A 381 7.44 1.33 -12.87
N TYR A 382 8.33 2.05 -12.23
CA TYR A 382 9.30 1.49 -11.28
C TYR A 382 9.71 2.47 -10.18
N GLY A 383 10.19 1.92 -9.07
CA GLY A 383 10.91 2.66 -8.03
C GLY A 383 12.34 2.15 -7.87
N TYR A 384 13.24 3.00 -7.41
CA TYR A 384 14.65 2.62 -7.28
C TYR A 384 14.93 1.59 -6.19
N GLY A 385 13.97 1.32 -5.29
CA GLY A 385 14.06 0.25 -4.30
C GLY A 385 13.79 -1.15 -4.86
N GLN A 386 13.31 -1.28 -6.11
CA GLN A 386 13.09 -2.59 -6.74
C GLN A 386 14.40 -3.12 -7.35
N TRP A 387 14.70 -4.41 -7.16
CA TRP A 387 15.91 -5.04 -7.71
C TRP A 387 15.97 -5.01 -9.24
N MET A 388 14.82 -5.15 -9.92
CA MET A 388 14.72 -5.10 -11.37
C MET A 388 15.19 -3.76 -11.94
N THR A 389 14.98 -2.67 -11.20
CA THR A 389 15.44 -1.34 -11.62
C THR A 389 16.95 -1.24 -11.71
N GLN A 390 17.66 -1.87 -10.78
CA GLN A 390 19.12 -1.92 -10.81
C GLN A 390 19.63 -2.85 -11.92
N ALA A 391 19.03 -4.05 -12.01
CA ALA A 391 19.43 -5.05 -13.00
C ALA A 391 19.14 -4.61 -14.44
N GLY A 392 18.03 -3.88 -14.68
CA GLY A 392 17.58 -3.40 -16.00
C GLY A 392 17.97 -1.96 -16.32
N ALA A 393 18.86 -1.32 -15.55
CA ALA A 393 19.14 0.12 -15.66
C ALA A 393 19.54 0.58 -17.07
N GLY A 394 20.28 -0.24 -17.82
CA GLY A 394 20.68 0.07 -19.19
C GLY A 394 19.50 0.17 -20.17
N GLN A 395 18.52 -0.71 -20.03
CA GLN A 395 17.32 -0.72 -20.88
C GLN A 395 16.33 0.39 -20.48
N LEU A 396 16.24 0.70 -19.18
CA LEU A 396 15.37 1.77 -18.68
C LEU A 396 15.76 3.16 -19.18
N ALA A 397 17.02 3.37 -19.56
CA ALA A 397 17.49 4.63 -20.16
C ALA A 397 16.74 5.00 -21.45
N ALA A 398 16.21 4.01 -22.18
CA ALA A 398 15.41 4.25 -23.39
C ALA A 398 14.10 5.03 -23.08
N PHE A 399 13.57 4.94 -21.87
CA PHE A 399 12.33 5.62 -21.46
C PHE A 399 12.51 7.11 -21.13
N GLU A 400 13.73 7.62 -21.20
CA GLU A 400 14.00 9.06 -21.05
C GLU A 400 13.56 9.90 -22.25
N ASP A 401 12.97 9.29 -23.27
CA ASP A 401 12.34 10.00 -24.41
C ASP A 401 11.21 10.94 -23.97
N ILE A 402 10.55 10.65 -22.81
CA ILE A 402 9.55 11.52 -22.17
C ILE A 402 10.15 12.52 -21.16
N ARG A 403 11.47 12.78 -21.22
CA ARG A 403 12.09 13.86 -20.41
C ARG A 403 11.50 15.23 -20.77
N TYR A 404 11.74 16.21 -19.91
CA TYR A 404 11.25 17.57 -20.12
C TYR A 404 11.72 18.13 -21.46
N ASN A 405 10.75 18.34 -22.35
CA ASN A 405 10.96 18.87 -23.69
C ASN A 405 9.65 19.43 -24.26
N PRO A 406 9.32 20.71 -23.99
CA PRO A 406 8.09 21.34 -24.47
C PRO A 406 7.94 21.33 -26.01
N GLU A 407 9.06 21.37 -26.74
CA GLU A 407 9.02 21.30 -28.21
C GLU A 407 8.58 19.92 -28.71
N GLN A 408 9.08 18.86 -28.10
CA GLN A 408 8.64 17.51 -28.43
C GLN A 408 7.19 17.29 -27.95
N ALA A 409 6.80 17.84 -26.79
CA ALA A 409 5.41 17.84 -26.32
C ALA A 409 4.45 18.48 -27.34
N ARG A 410 4.87 19.58 -27.99
CA ARG A 410 4.10 20.20 -29.06
C ARG A 410 3.89 19.24 -30.23
N ARG A 411 4.95 18.53 -30.64
CA ARG A 411 4.85 17.53 -31.74
C ARG A 411 3.91 16.39 -31.37
N GLU A 412 3.92 15.92 -30.16
CA GLU A 412 2.95 14.93 -29.68
C GLU A 412 1.51 15.46 -29.77
N LEU A 413 1.28 16.71 -29.36
CA LEU A 413 -0.05 17.33 -29.49
C LEU A 413 -0.47 17.52 -30.95
N ASP A 414 0.48 17.72 -31.88
CA ASP A 414 0.20 17.80 -33.32
C ASP A 414 -0.19 16.42 -33.92
N LEU A 415 0.19 15.31 -33.25
CA LEU A 415 -0.22 13.94 -33.58
C LEU A 415 -1.54 13.54 -32.94
N SER A 416 -1.98 14.26 -31.88
CA SER A 416 -3.23 13.98 -31.18
C SER A 416 -4.45 14.35 -31.99
N ASP A 417 -5.64 13.98 -31.51
CA ASP A 417 -6.91 14.43 -32.07
C ASP A 417 -7.10 15.96 -31.96
N TYR A 418 -6.39 16.61 -31.01
CA TYR A 418 -6.54 18.05 -30.69
C TYR A 418 -5.62 18.95 -31.50
N ARG A 419 -5.76 18.90 -32.82
CA ARG A 419 -4.91 19.65 -33.78
C ARG A 419 -5.56 20.86 -34.43
N LEU A 420 -6.77 21.24 -33.97
CA LEU A 420 -7.51 22.38 -34.49
C LEU A 420 -7.48 23.55 -33.52
N ASN A 421 -7.71 24.79 -34.01
CA ASN A 421 -8.03 25.93 -33.19
C ASN A 421 -9.56 26.11 -33.01
N SER A 422 -9.99 27.15 -32.29
CA SER A 422 -11.41 27.43 -32.03
C SER A 422 -12.27 27.73 -33.24
N SER A 423 -11.65 27.97 -34.40
CA SER A 423 -12.31 28.21 -35.68
C SER A 423 -12.31 26.98 -36.61
N GLY A 424 -11.77 25.84 -36.13
CA GLY A 424 -11.68 24.60 -36.91
C GLY A 424 -10.52 24.54 -37.93
N ASN A 425 -9.63 25.52 -37.91
CA ASN A 425 -8.41 25.51 -38.70
C ASN A 425 -7.29 24.74 -37.98
N ALA A 426 -6.24 24.34 -38.71
CA ALA A 426 -5.06 23.73 -38.08
C ALA A 426 -4.46 24.65 -37.04
N TYR A 427 -4.13 24.09 -35.85
CA TYR A 427 -3.51 24.84 -34.78
C TYR A 427 -2.08 25.26 -35.14
N ALA A 428 -1.80 26.57 -35.13
CA ALA A 428 -0.52 27.13 -35.55
C ALA A 428 0.38 27.55 -34.39
N GLY A 429 -0.17 27.72 -33.19
CA GLY A 429 0.61 28.10 -31.99
C GLY A 429 -0.19 28.86 -30.95
N MET A 430 0.49 29.47 -29.99
CA MET A 430 -0.11 30.09 -28.81
C MET A 430 -1.14 31.20 -29.14
N ALA A 431 -0.99 31.89 -30.29
CA ALA A 431 -1.94 32.91 -30.75
C ALA A 431 -3.33 32.35 -31.07
N ASP A 432 -3.44 31.04 -31.36
CA ASP A 432 -4.71 30.34 -31.60
C ASP A 432 -5.47 29.99 -30.30
N GLY A 433 -4.85 30.23 -29.12
CA GLY A 433 -5.41 29.93 -27.83
C GLY A 433 -5.42 28.44 -27.53
N ILE A 434 -6.60 27.86 -27.27
CA ILE A 434 -6.73 26.45 -26.87
C ILE A 434 -6.86 25.56 -28.12
N ARG A 435 -6.24 24.37 -28.05
CA ARG A 435 -6.40 23.31 -29.05
C ARG A 435 -7.80 22.69 -28.96
N HIS A 436 -8.33 22.26 -30.10
CA HIS A 436 -9.63 21.61 -30.22
C HIS A 436 -9.52 20.35 -31.07
N LYS A 437 -10.43 19.42 -30.86
CA LYS A 437 -10.77 18.33 -31.78
C LYS A 437 -12.20 18.53 -32.31
N GLU A 438 -12.48 17.99 -33.50
CA GLU A 438 -13.85 17.89 -33.97
C GLU A 438 -14.48 16.57 -33.49
N GLU A 439 -15.63 16.65 -32.89
CA GLU A 439 -16.39 15.50 -32.42
C GLU A 439 -17.88 15.75 -32.64
N ASN A 440 -18.52 14.91 -33.47
CA ASN A 440 -19.93 15.03 -33.86
C ASN A 440 -20.31 16.43 -34.38
N GLY A 441 -19.45 17.02 -35.20
CA GLY A 441 -19.64 18.35 -35.80
C GLY A 441 -19.47 19.52 -34.81
N ARG A 442 -18.86 19.27 -33.61
CA ARG A 442 -18.57 20.30 -32.60
C ARG A 442 -17.08 20.34 -32.31
N LEU A 443 -16.58 21.53 -32.07
CA LEU A 443 -15.21 21.74 -31.63
C LEU A 443 -15.15 21.58 -30.10
N VAL A 444 -14.42 20.56 -29.64
CA VAL A 444 -14.22 20.23 -28.22
C VAL A 444 -12.82 20.68 -27.80
N PRO A 445 -12.70 21.55 -26.81
CA PRO A 445 -11.39 22.05 -26.36
C PRO A 445 -10.56 20.99 -25.64
N LEU A 446 -9.24 21.09 -25.77
CA LEU A 446 -8.29 20.30 -25.00
C LEU A 446 -8.22 20.85 -23.58
N GLU A 447 -8.95 20.21 -22.65
CA GLU A 447 -9.07 20.63 -21.27
C GLU A 447 -8.70 19.50 -20.29
N LEU A 448 -7.66 19.73 -19.49
CA LEU A 448 -7.29 18.89 -18.38
C LEU A 448 -7.92 19.42 -17.08
N ARG A 449 -8.57 18.56 -16.33
CA ARG A 449 -9.15 18.87 -15.01
C ARG A 449 -8.35 18.14 -13.93
N TRP A 450 -7.63 18.90 -13.17
CA TRP A 450 -6.75 18.37 -12.14
C TRP A 450 -7.40 18.44 -10.75
N ALA A 451 -7.74 17.28 -10.16
CA ALA A 451 -8.09 17.19 -8.75
C ALA A 451 -6.81 17.37 -7.91
N LYS A 452 -6.58 18.58 -7.45
CA LYS A 452 -5.35 18.96 -6.75
C LYS A 452 -5.56 18.97 -5.25
N THR A 453 -4.75 18.18 -4.53
CA THR A 453 -4.64 18.23 -3.08
C THR A 453 -3.56 19.26 -2.65
N PRO A 454 -3.69 19.89 -1.46
CA PRO A 454 -2.65 20.75 -0.91
C PRO A 454 -1.34 19.99 -0.70
N GLY A 455 -0.20 20.64 -0.93
CA GLY A 455 1.12 20.08 -0.65
C GLY A 455 2.23 20.74 -1.46
N ALA A 456 3.43 20.80 -0.89
CA ALA A 456 4.58 21.51 -1.49
C ALA A 456 4.91 21.02 -2.92
N VAL A 457 4.81 19.71 -3.16
CA VAL A 457 5.10 19.12 -4.48
C VAL A 457 3.99 19.44 -5.47
N SER A 458 2.71 19.28 -5.08
CA SER A 458 1.58 19.60 -5.96
C SER A 458 1.54 21.10 -6.31
N ASP A 459 1.89 21.98 -5.36
CA ASP A 459 2.01 23.41 -5.60
C ASP A 459 3.19 23.75 -6.54
N ALA A 460 4.31 23.05 -6.40
CA ALA A 460 5.45 23.22 -7.29
C ALA A 460 5.14 22.73 -8.71
N LEU A 461 4.42 21.60 -8.83
CA LEU A 461 3.94 21.10 -10.11
C LEU A 461 2.98 22.09 -10.78
N GLU A 462 1.98 22.62 -10.07
CA GLU A 462 1.06 23.61 -10.61
C GLU A 462 1.83 24.82 -11.16
N ARG A 463 2.68 25.42 -10.38
CA ARG A 463 3.45 26.60 -10.80
C ARG A 463 4.36 26.37 -12.00
N ARG A 464 4.85 25.13 -12.21
CA ARG A 464 5.82 24.82 -13.27
C ARG A 464 5.18 24.20 -14.50
N LEU A 465 4.22 23.30 -14.32
CA LEU A 465 3.61 22.51 -15.38
C LEU A 465 2.50 23.29 -16.11
N VAL A 466 1.62 23.96 -15.35
CA VAL A 466 0.44 24.61 -15.93
C VAL A 466 0.82 25.67 -16.97
N PRO A 467 1.73 26.62 -16.72
CA PRO A 467 2.10 27.61 -17.74
C PRO A 467 2.71 27.00 -19.01
N VAL A 468 3.45 25.89 -18.88
CA VAL A 468 4.02 25.20 -20.04
C VAL A 468 2.94 24.57 -20.89
N LEU A 469 1.96 23.91 -20.27
CA LEU A 469 0.82 23.30 -20.98
C LEU A 469 -0.06 24.36 -21.64
N GLU A 470 -0.34 25.47 -20.97
CA GLU A 470 -1.14 26.57 -21.52
C GLU A 470 -0.46 27.21 -22.77
N ASN A 471 0.87 27.34 -22.75
CA ASN A 471 1.64 27.82 -23.91
C ASN A 471 1.56 26.85 -25.11
N LEU A 472 1.21 25.58 -24.89
CA LEU A 472 1.00 24.57 -25.93
C LEU A 472 -0.46 24.45 -26.37
N GLY A 473 -1.37 25.29 -25.84
CA GLY A 473 -2.80 25.28 -26.16
C GLY A 473 -3.61 24.28 -25.34
N VAL A 474 -3.11 23.84 -24.19
CA VAL A 474 -3.83 22.95 -23.27
C VAL A 474 -4.40 23.78 -22.13
N ARG A 475 -5.73 23.82 -21.99
CA ARG A 475 -6.36 24.43 -20.83
C ARG A 475 -6.20 23.50 -19.62
N VAL A 476 -5.77 24.05 -18.48
CA VAL A 476 -5.70 23.30 -17.23
C VAL A 476 -6.64 23.92 -16.19
N VAL A 477 -7.66 23.17 -15.78
CA VAL A 477 -8.60 23.57 -14.72
C VAL A 477 -8.17 22.89 -13.43
N VAL A 478 -7.53 23.65 -12.55
CA VAL A 478 -7.12 23.14 -11.23
C VAL A 478 -8.31 23.21 -10.29
N GLN A 479 -8.69 22.07 -9.73
CA GLN A 479 -9.80 21.93 -8.79
C GLN A 479 -9.24 21.55 -7.41
N PRO A 480 -9.20 22.48 -6.45
CA PRO A 480 -8.77 22.17 -5.09
C PRO A 480 -9.76 21.20 -4.44
N VAL A 481 -9.25 20.07 -3.94
CA VAL A 481 -10.05 19.02 -3.28
C VAL A 481 -9.31 18.49 -2.06
N SER A 482 -10.05 17.89 -1.12
CA SER A 482 -9.43 17.13 -0.04
C SER A 482 -8.81 15.83 -0.58
N PHE A 483 -7.89 15.23 0.19
CA PHE A 483 -7.30 13.95 -0.19
C PHE A 483 -8.35 12.84 -0.33
N ALA A 484 -9.33 12.79 0.57
CA ALA A 484 -10.43 11.84 0.51
C ALA A 484 -11.30 12.02 -0.76
N GLN A 485 -11.63 13.26 -1.13
CA GLN A 485 -12.38 13.54 -2.36
C GLN A 485 -11.58 13.15 -3.62
N MET A 486 -10.28 13.39 -3.62
CA MET A 486 -9.40 12.97 -4.71
C MET A 486 -9.36 11.44 -4.84
N LEU A 487 -9.22 10.71 -3.73
CA LEU A 487 -9.22 9.24 -3.73
C LEU A 487 -10.56 8.67 -4.16
N ALA A 488 -11.70 9.25 -3.74
CA ALA A 488 -13.02 8.84 -4.17
C ALA A 488 -13.18 8.89 -5.70
N GLN A 489 -12.69 9.96 -6.34
CA GLN A 489 -12.67 10.05 -7.80
C GLN A 489 -11.67 9.06 -8.43
N TYR A 490 -10.47 8.95 -7.85
CA TYR A 490 -9.41 8.08 -8.38
C TYR A 490 -9.81 6.61 -8.37
N TYR A 491 -10.42 6.13 -7.29
CA TYR A 491 -10.92 4.75 -7.15
C TYR A 491 -12.35 4.54 -7.64
N ARG A 492 -13.00 5.55 -8.23
CA ARG A 492 -14.40 5.48 -8.69
C ARG A 492 -15.39 5.04 -7.60
N GLN A 493 -15.17 5.48 -6.38
CA GLN A 493 -16.16 5.33 -5.31
C GLN A 493 -17.42 6.15 -5.63
N ASP A 494 -18.52 5.91 -4.95
CA ASP A 494 -19.78 6.66 -5.10
C ASP A 494 -20.42 6.62 -6.51
N GLY A 495 -20.37 5.47 -7.19
CA GLY A 495 -21.03 5.25 -8.47
C GLY A 495 -20.17 5.59 -9.71
N GLY A 496 -18.89 5.80 -9.53
CA GLY A 496 -17.91 5.78 -10.62
C GLY A 496 -17.78 7.02 -11.47
N THR A 497 -18.43 8.14 -11.12
CA THR A 497 -18.34 9.37 -11.91
C THR A 497 -17.09 10.16 -11.55
N ARG A 498 -16.16 10.29 -12.50
CA ARG A 498 -15.00 11.17 -12.40
C ARG A 498 -15.30 12.51 -13.05
N THR A 499 -15.12 13.60 -12.31
CA THR A 499 -15.16 14.97 -12.83
C THR A 499 -13.78 15.47 -13.24
N SER A 500 -12.72 14.83 -12.74
CA SER A 500 -11.32 15.13 -13.04
C SER A 500 -10.68 14.01 -13.87
N ASN A 501 -9.72 14.36 -14.71
CA ASN A 501 -8.98 13.42 -15.55
C ASN A 501 -7.46 13.42 -15.26
N LEU A 502 -7.01 14.24 -14.29
CA LEU A 502 -5.63 14.33 -13.84
C LEU A 502 -5.56 14.34 -12.32
N PHE A 503 -4.64 13.54 -11.74
CA PHE A 503 -4.45 13.37 -10.30
C PHE A 503 -2.96 13.30 -9.98
N PHE A 504 -2.49 13.93 -8.89
CA PHE A 504 -1.12 13.74 -8.40
C PHE A 504 -1.12 12.80 -7.21
N LEU A 505 -0.36 11.71 -7.31
CA LEU A 505 -0.31 10.61 -6.36
C LEU A 505 1.10 10.05 -6.23
N GLY A 506 1.26 9.18 -5.25
CA GLY A 506 2.43 8.32 -5.11
C GLY A 506 2.02 6.89 -4.80
N THR A 507 2.81 5.94 -5.28
CA THR A 507 2.64 4.52 -4.98
C THR A 507 3.89 3.94 -4.34
N ASN A 508 3.73 2.86 -3.58
CA ASN A 508 4.79 1.96 -3.18
C ASN A 508 4.45 0.58 -3.74
N PHE A 509 5.37 0.03 -4.49
CA PHE A 509 5.25 -1.36 -4.91
C PHE A 509 5.56 -2.27 -3.72
N ARG A 510 4.78 -3.32 -3.61
CA ARG A 510 4.99 -4.38 -2.64
C ARG A 510 5.60 -5.57 -3.33
N GLU A 511 6.26 -6.40 -2.59
CA GLU A 511 6.59 -7.74 -3.02
C GLU A 511 5.47 -8.71 -2.59
N PRO A 512 5.03 -9.57 -3.47
CA PRO A 512 5.45 -9.71 -4.87
C PRO A 512 4.97 -8.54 -5.74
N PHE A 513 5.82 -8.10 -6.69
CA PHE A 513 5.41 -7.11 -7.68
C PHE A 513 4.59 -7.80 -8.79
N ASP A 514 3.30 -7.61 -8.75
CA ASP A 514 2.35 -8.22 -9.69
C ASP A 514 1.32 -7.19 -10.18
N PRO A 515 1.53 -6.56 -11.35
CA PRO A 515 0.64 -5.54 -11.88
C PRO A 515 -0.53 -6.09 -12.71
N PHE A 516 -0.74 -7.40 -12.79
CA PHE A 516 -1.74 -8.03 -13.68
C PHE A 516 -3.14 -7.42 -13.50
N TYR A 517 -3.65 -7.37 -12.27
CA TYR A 517 -4.97 -6.81 -12.00
C TYR A 517 -5.01 -5.28 -12.16
N THR A 518 -3.87 -4.59 -12.01
CA THR A 518 -3.77 -3.14 -12.24
C THR A 518 -4.02 -2.77 -13.69
N TYR A 519 -3.68 -3.66 -14.63
CA TYR A 519 -3.86 -3.43 -16.08
C TYR A 519 -4.82 -4.43 -16.72
N HIS A 520 -5.63 -5.12 -15.93
CA HIS A 520 -6.64 -6.05 -16.43
C HIS A 520 -7.71 -5.32 -17.24
N THR A 521 -8.09 -5.89 -18.41
CA THR A 521 -9.01 -5.23 -19.35
C THR A 521 -10.49 -5.39 -18.98
N ASP A 522 -10.85 -6.34 -18.11
CA ASP A 522 -12.21 -6.53 -17.66
C ASP A 522 -12.65 -5.40 -16.73
N LYS A 523 -13.91 -4.94 -16.93
CA LYS A 523 -14.54 -3.90 -16.11
C LYS A 523 -14.68 -4.27 -14.64
N ALA A 524 -14.76 -5.54 -14.30
CA ALA A 524 -14.82 -6.02 -12.93
C ALA A 524 -13.63 -5.57 -12.07
N TRP A 525 -12.46 -5.35 -12.70
CA TRP A 525 -11.24 -4.91 -12.03
C TRP A 525 -11.04 -3.38 -12.05
N GLN A 526 -11.96 -2.62 -12.68
CA GLN A 526 -11.88 -1.16 -12.66
C GLN A 526 -12.23 -0.59 -11.27
N GLY A 527 -11.54 0.48 -10.89
CA GLY A 527 -11.72 1.12 -9.59
C GLY A 527 -10.59 0.74 -8.63
N ALA A 528 -10.77 -0.26 -7.81
CA ALA A 528 -9.77 -0.62 -6.78
C ALA A 528 -8.42 -1.09 -7.36
N PHE A 529 -8.42 -1.76 -8.51
CA PHE A 529 -7.22 -2.27 -9.18
C PHE A 529 -6.86 -1.44 -10.41
N ASN A 530 -7.60 -1.56 -11.51
CA ASN A 530 -7.38 -0.73 -12.70
C ASN A 530 -7.96 0.67 -12.49
N THR A 531 -7.20 1.51 -11.81
CA THR A 531 -7.58 2.89 -11.51
C THR A 531 -7.50 3.80 -12.72
N SER A 532 -6.59 3.54 -13.66
CA SER A 532 -6.44 4.34 -14.88
C SER A 532 -7.63 4.21 -15.85
N GLY A 533 -8.31 3.06 -15.83
CA GLY A 533 -9.33 2.72 -16.80
C GLY A 533 -8.78 2.37 -18.18
N LEU A 534 -7.46 2.27 -18.35
CA LEU A 534 -6.83 1.81 -19.57
C LEU A 534 -7.21 0.36 -19.85
N ARG A 535 -7.57 0.07 -21.08
CA ARG A 535 -7.94 -1.28 -21.55
C ARG A 535 -7.07 -1.64 -22.74
N ASP A 536 -5.90 -2.16 -22.46
CA ASP A 536 -4.92 -2.59 -23.44
C ASP A 536 -4.54 -4.05 -23.22
N SER A 537 -4.79 -4.92 -24.19
CA SER A 537 -4.55 -6.35 -24.09
C SER A 537 -3.05 -6.69 -24.08
N ALA A 538 -2.23 -5.95 -24.84
CA ALA A 538 -0.79 -6.22 -24.90
C ALA A 538 -0.13 -5.92 -23.55
N LEU A 539 -0.52 -4.84 -22.88
CA LEU A 539 -0.03 -4.51 -21.54
C LEU A 539 -0.49 -5.54 -20.50
N MET A 540 -1.75 -5.99 -20.56
CA MET A 540 -2.27 -7.04 -19.68
C MET A 540 -1.52 -8.37 -19.90
N GLU A 541 -1.32 -8.78 -21.16
CA GLU A 541 -0.59 -10.00 -21.52
C GLU A 541 0.88 -9.94 -21.06
N ALA A 542 1.54 -8.78 -21.19
CA ALA A 542 2.89 -8.59 -20.69
C ALA A 542 2.98 -8.72 -19.15
N ALA A 543 1.99 -8.19 -18.42
CA ALA A 543 1.89 -8.35 -16.97
C ALA A 543 1.66 -9.82 -16.58
N LEU A 544 0.79 -10.54 -17.30
CA LEU A 544 0.56 -11.97 -17.10
C LEU A 544 1.81 -12.80 -17.39
N ALA A 545 2.48 -12.52 -18.52
CA ALA A 545 3.71 -13.23 -18.87
C ALA A 545 4.81 -13.07 -17.80
N MET A 546 4.93 -11.88 -17.21
CA MET A 546 5.85 -11.63 -16.10
C MET A 546 5.48 -12.47 -14.87
N ARG A 547 4.20 -12.50 -14.47
CA ARG A 547 3.69 -13.33 -13.36
C ARG A 547 4.05 -14.80 -13.56
N GLN A 548 3.87 -15.32 -14.79
CA GLN A 548 4.05 -16.71 -15.17
C GLN A 548 5.51 -17.11 -15.47
N ALA A 549 6.51 -16.34 -15.04
CA ALA A 549 7.89 -16.81 -15.05
C ALA A 549 8.05 -17.97 -14.03
N GLU A 550 8.98 -18.91 -14.33
CA GLU A 550 9.29 -20.02 -13.40
C GLU A 550 9.86 -19.48 -12.08
N ALA A 551 9.50 -20.11 -10.98
CA ALA A 551 9.99 -19.74 -9.66
C ALA A 551 11.52 -19.83 -9.59
N GLY A 552 12.17 -18.73 -9.17
CA GLY A 552 13.63 -18.63 -9.10
C GLY A 552 14.34 -18.32 -10.41
N ASP A 553 13.64 -18.29 -11.55
CA ASP A 553 14.22 -17.83 -12.82
C ASP A 553 14.23 -16.30 -12.91
N ARG A 554 15.16 -15.72 -12.16
CA ARG A 554 15.33 -14.27 -12.03
C ARG A 554 15.65 -13.59 -13.37
N GLN A 555 16.35 -14.28 -14.28
CA GLN A 555 16.67 -13.72 -15.58
C GLN A 555 15.41 -13.61 -16.47
N SER A 556 14.64 -14.67 -16.59
CA SER A 556 13.37 -14.67 -17.34
C SER A 556 12.38 -13.66 -16.76
N TYR A 557 12.28 -13.54 -15.42
CA TYR A 557 11.42 -12.55 -14.79
C TYR A 557 11.86 -11.11 -15.15
N LEU A 558 13.17 -10.81 -15.12
CA LEU A 558 13.70 -9.51 -15.50
C LEU A 558 13.39 -9.17 -16.97
N GLU A 559 13.60 -10.12 -17.88
CA GLU A 559 13.31 -9.92 -19.31
C GLU A 559 11.81 -9.62 -19.54
N ARG A 560 10.93 -10.36 -18.88
CA ARG A 560 9.48 -10.15 -18.96
C ARG A 560 9.05 -8.85 -18.29
N TRP A 561 9.69 -8.48 -17.17
CA TRP A 561 9.47 -7.19 -16.54
C TRP A 561 9.88 -6.01 -17.45
N LEU A 562 10.99 -6.13 -18.17
CA LEU A 562 11.42 -5.12 -19.16
C LEU A 562 10.45 -5.04 -20.34
N ALA A 563 9.92 -6.17 -20.82
CA ALA A 563 8.86 -6.20 -21.82
C ALA A 563 7.58 -5.51 -21.33
N PHE A 564 7.15 -5.81 -20.10
CA PHE A 564 6.04 -5.11 -19.46
C PHE A 564 6.30 -3.60 -19.34
N GLN A 565 7.49 -3.18 -18.92
CA GLN A 565 7.85 -1.75 -18.86
C GLN A 565 7.76 -1.07 -20.22
N THR A 566 8.13 -1.78 -21.31
CA THR A 566 8.04 -1.26 -22.68
C THR A 566 6.59 -1.04 -23.10
N GLU A 567 5.71 -2.01 -22.90
CA GLU A 567 4.28 -1.85 -23.21
C GLU A 567 3.63 -0.78 -22.34
N TRP A 568 4.00 -0.73 -21.06
CA TRP A 568 3.52 0.31 -20.15
C TRP A 568 3.95 1.71 -20.62
N HIS A 569 5.20 1.86 -21.08
CA HIS A 569 5.74 3.12 -21.59
C HIS A 569 5.06 3.55 -22.89
N ASN A 570 4.71 2.60 -23.77
CA ASN A 570 3.95 2.85 -24.99
C ASN A 570 2.57 3.43 -24.66
N GLN A 571 1.90 2.89 -23.66
CA GLN A 571 0.56 3.31 -23.24
C GLN A 571 0.55 4.50 -22.27
N LEU A 572 1.58 4.66 -21.47
CA LEU A 572 1.78 5.73 -20.49
C LEU A 572 0.52 6.06 -19.67
N PRO A 573 -0.03 5.13 -18.90
CA PRO A 573 -1.25 5.35 -18.11
C PRO A 573 -1.07 6.37 -16.98
N THR A 574 0.18 6.68 -16.65
CA THR A 574 0.57 7.77 -15.73
C THR A 574 1.80 8.48 -16.26
N ALA A 575 1.99 9.76 -15.93
CA ALA A 575 3.27 10.44 -16.14
C ALA A 575 4.14 10.24 -14.89
N PRO A 576 5.15 9.38 -14.92
CA PRO A 576 6.04 9.17 -13.78
C PRO A 576 6.87 10.44 -13.54
N ILE A 577 7.17 10.73 -12.27
CA ILE A 577 7.87 11.97 -11.92
C ILE A 577 9.17 11.68 -11.18
N TYR A 578 9.08 11.13 -9.96
CA TYR A 578 10.26 10.85 -9.15
C TYR A 578 10.07 9.67 -8.22
N SER A 579 11.19 9.04 -7.82
CA SER A 579 11.27 8.14 -6.69
C SER A 579 12.22 8.77 -5.65
N ASN A 580 11.72 8.96 -4.43
CA ASN A 580 12.47 9.63 -3.37
C ASN A 580 13.22 8.63 -2.49
N TYR A 581 14.20 9.13 -1.75
CA TYR A 581 14.74 8.42 -0.60
C TYR A 581 13.80 8.59 0.59
N TYR A 582 13.67 7.54 1.36
CA TYR A 582 13.20 7.61 2.75
C TYR A 582 14.42 7.76 3.66
N TRP A 583 14.26 8.55 4.71
CA TRP A 583 15.27 8.74 5.73
C TRP A 583 14.70 8.37 7.08
N ASP A 584 15.42 7.53 7.81
CA ASP A 584 15.10 7.21 9.19
C ASP A 584 16.13 7.86 10.12
N VAL A 585 15.63 8.42 11.21
CA VAL A 585 16.43 9.06 12.27
C VAL A 585 16.25 8.23 13.52
N CYS A 586 17.34 7.73 14.08
CA CYS A 586 17.32 6.79 15.18
C CYS A 586 18.19 7.30 16.35
N ALA A 587 17.66 7.23 17.58
CA ALA A 587 18.41 7.59 18.77
C ALA A 587 19.59 6.63 18.99
N PRO A 588 20.75 7.10 19.48
CA PRO A 588 21.93 6.26 19.71
C PRO A 588 21.70 5.11 20.72
N SER A 589 20.65 5.25 21.56
CA SER A 589 20.22 4.19 22.49
C SER A 589 19.57 3.00 21.79
N ILE A 590 19.08 3.16 20.57
CA ILE A 590 18.49 2.08 19.75
C ILE A 590 19.57 1.53 18.84
N ARG A 591 19.80 0.22 18.87
CA ARG A 591 20.80 -0.47 18.07
C ARG A 591 20.16 -1.59 17.26
N GLY A 592 20.67 -1.88 16.04
CA GLY A 592 20.17 -2.94 15.19
C GLY A 592 18.89 -2.58 14.43
N TYR A 593 18.42 -1.33 14.48
CA TYR A 593 17.30 -0.85 13.70
C TYR A 593 17.74 -0.56 12.26
N ASP A 594 17.25 -1.36 11.30
CA ASP A 594 17.59 -1.23 9.87
C ASP A 594 16.39 -1.56 8.98
N VAL A 595 15.66 -0.53 8.55
CA VAL A 595 14.50 -0.69 7.67
C VAL A 595 14.92 -1.11 6.25
N ALA A 596 16.11 -0.73 5.79
CA ALA A 596 16.59 -1.12 4.47
C ALA A 596 16.79 -2.63 4.35
N ALA A 597 17.23 -3.27 5.44
CA ALA A 597 17.41 -4.73 5.50
C ALA A 597 16.08 -5.49 5.68
N HIS A 598 15.10 -4.88 6.41
CA HIS A 598 13.92 -5.60 6.87
C HIS A 598 12.59 -5.14 6.23
N GLY A 599 12.60 -4.13 5.35
CA GLY A 599 11.44 -3.70 4.57
C GLY A 599 10.46 -2.75 5.28
N GLY A 600 10.37 -2.76 6.61
CA GLY A 600 9.49 -1.90 7.39
C GLY A 600 10.01 -1.64 8.81
N PHE A 601 9.48 -0.61 9.49
CA PHE A 601 9.89 -0.32 10.86
C PHE A 601 9.42 -1.41 11.84
N GLY A 602 8.28 -2.03 11.57
CA GLY A 602 7.74 -3.09 12.41
C GLY A 602 8.67 -4.32 12.46
N GLU A 603 9.19 -4.74 11.33
CA GLU A 603 10.18 -5.82 11.26
C GLU A 603 11.56 -5.37 11.78
N ALA A 604 12.01 -4.16 11.44
CA ALA A 604 13.28 -3.62 11.95
C ALA A 604 13.32 -3.53 13.48
N LEU A 605 12.19 -3.22 14.13
CA LEU A 605 12.08 -3.20 15.59
C LEU A 605 12.23 -4.58 16.24
N LEU A 606 11.90 -5.66 15.53
CA LEU A 606 12.10 -7.02 16.03
C LEU A 606 13.59 -7.33 16.27
N TYR A 607 14.47 -6.76 15.42
CA TYR A 607 15.93 -6.91 15.54
C TYR A 607 16.59 -5.83 16.39
N ALA A 608 15.84 -4.76 16.72
CA ALA A 608 16.38 -3.65 17.48
C ALA A 608 16.46 -3.93 18.99
N THR A 609 17.47 -3.34 19.63
CA THR A 609 17.65 -3.36 21.08
C THR A 609 17.73 -1.93 21.62
N CYS A 610 17.27 -1.72 22.85
CA CYS A 610 17.38 -0.44 23.55
C CYS A 610 18.43 -0.52 24.66
N ALA A 611 19.47 0.31 24.57
CA ALA A 611 20.53 0.38 25.58
C ALA A 611 20.23 1.35 26.73
N ASP A 612 19.12 2.09 26.66
CA ASP A 612 18.74 3.04 27.69
C ASP A 612 18.18 2.31 28.91
N LYS A 613 18.95 2.33 30.01
CA LYS A 613 18.60 1.65 31.26
C LYS A 613 17.38 2.27 31.96
N GLU A 614 17.05 3.54 31.69
CA GLU A 614 15.85 4.16 32.26
C GLU A 614 14.59 3.73 31.51
N LEU A 615 14.67 3.61 30.18
CA LEU A 615 13.60 3.04 29.36
C LEU A 615 13.38 1.56 29.68
N VAL A 616 14.43 0.80 29.99
CA VAL A 616 14.34 -0.62 30.33
C VAL A 616 13.85 -0.86 31.76
N LYS A 617 14.28 -0.05 32.76
CA LYS A 617 13.90 -0.22 34.19
C LYS A 617 12.44 0.14 34.48
N ARG A 618 11.81 0.99 33.68
CA ARG A 618 10.41 1.40 33.87
C ARG A 618 9.43 0.45 33.16
N SER A 619 9.92 -0.57 32.44
CA SER A 619 9.11 -1.59 31.75
C SER A 619 8.86 -2.85 32.63
N ASN A 620 9.54 -3.01 33.73
CA ASN A 620 9.34 -4.04 34.78
C ASN A 620 8.53 -3.43 35.95
#